data_c6d6ba54e813c323108892d04e90f016
#
_entry.id   c6d6ba54e813c323108892d04e90f016
#
_cell.length_a   1.000
_cell.length_b   1.000
_cell.length_c   1.000
_cell.angle_alpha   90.00
_cell.angle_beta   90.00
_cell.angle_gamma   90.00
#
_symmetry.space_group_name_H-M   'P 1'
#
loop_
_entity.id
_entity.type
_entity.pdbx_description
1 polymer ?
#
loop_
_entity_poly.entity_id
_entity_poly.type
_entity_poly.pdbx_seq_one_letter_code
_entity_poly.pdbx_strand_id
1 'polypeptide(L)'
;MYNQWKKPMVNQKAIAKKLGQNVIANAAIGKTNTAYPGQNMGLTLNQVKDLVEAAPKVVGTTFTSIAGTVNPNVQIPATAKYILGFAFAGTPAGTDQFDLLINEERAIDNGAVEVYEAQTGKPLEGYFPFIRPVAGATAINLNYTSLAGGQTVIFQITYV
;
A
#
# COMPACT_ATOMS: atom_id res chain seq x y z
N MET A 1 -0.10 -25.58 -36.31
CA MET A 1 0.06 -25.69 -34.84
C MET A 1 0.79 -24.48 -34.32
N TYR A 2 0.21 -23.83 -33.36
CA TYR A 2 0.82 -22.66 -32.72
C TYR A 2 2.02 -23.07 -31.89
N ASN A 3 3.18 -22.49 -32.17
CA ASN A 3 4.42 -22.84 -31.51
C ASN A 3 4.82 -21.76 -30.51
N GLN A 4 4.42 -21.92 -29.27
CA GLN A 4 4.72 -20.97 -28.20
C GLN A 4 6.21 -20.93 -27.81
N TRP A 5 6.95 -21.96 -28.12
CA TRP A 5 8.35 -22.11 -27.76
C TRP A 5 9.29 -21.18 -28.52
N LYS A 6 8.83 -20.61 -29.61
CA LYS A 6 9.60 -19.68 -30.45
C LYS A 6 9.37 -18.21 -30.11
N LYS A 7 8.77 -17.90 -28.99
CA LYS A 7 8.68 -16.51 -28.56
C LYS A 7 10.06 -15.95 -28.28
N PRO A 8 10.33 -14.70 -28.69
CA PRO A 8 11.61 -14.07 -28.39
C PRO A 8 11.82 -13.99 -26.88
N MET A 9 13.04 -14.20 -26.45
CA MET A 9 13.41 -14.05 -25.05
C MET A 9 13.28 -12.58 -24.65
N VAL A 10 12.57 -12.33 -23.57
CA VAL A 10 12.48 -11.02 -22.92
C VAL A 10 13.54 -10.89 -21.87
N ASN A 11 14.05 -9.68 -21.65
CA ASN A 11 15.06 -9.46 -20.63
C ASN A 11 14.46 -9.63 -19.22
N GLN A 12 15.30 -10.04 -18.27
CA GLN A 12 14.85 -10.34 -16.90
C GLN A 12 14.27 -9.14 -16.17
N LYS A 13 14.73 -7.92 -16.45
CA LYS A 13 14.16 -6.70 -15.84
C LYS A 13 12.71 -6.47 -16.29
N ALA A 14 12.43 -6.69 -17.57
CA ALA A 14 11.07 -6.59 -18.09
C ALA A 14 10.16 -7.66 -17.49
N ILE A 15 10.66 -8.87 -17.29
CA ILE A 15 9.92 -9.94 -16.60
C ILE A 15 9.62 -9.56 -15.16
N ALA A 16 10.61 -9.10 -14.41
CA ALA A 16 10.43 -8.71 -13.01
C ALA A 16 9.41 -7.57 -12.86
N LYS A 17 9.50 -6.55 -13.71
CA LYS A 17 8.51 -5.46 -13.74
C LYS A 17 7.11 -5.99 -14.02
N LYS A 18 6.98 -6.90 -14.98
CA LYS A 18 5.68 -7.46 -15.36
C LYS A 18 5.08 -8.32 -14.25
N LEU A 19 5.89 -9.13 -13.59
CA LEU A 19 5.45 -9.92 -12.45
C LEU A 19 4.94 -9.03 -11.33
N GLY A 20 5.66 -7.97 -11.07
CA GLY A 20 5.25 -7.00 -10.09
C GLY A 20 3.93 -6.31 -10.40
N GLN A 21 3.76 -5.87 -11.61
CA GLN A 21 2.50 -5.31 -12.10
C GLN A 21 1.34 -6.32 -11.99
N ASN A 22 1.61 -7.60 -12.24
CA ASN A 22 0.61 -8.66 -12.08
C ASN A 22 0.17 -8.84 -10.62
N VAL A 23 1.08 -8.71 -9.66
CA VAL A 23 0.73 -8.78 -8.24
C VAL A 23 -0.24 -7.66 -7.87
N ILE A 24 0.04 -6.43 -8.29
CA ILE A 24 -0.86 -5.29 -8.06
C ILE A 24 -2.23 -5.53 -8.72
N ALA A 25 -2.22 -5.92 -9.99
CA ALA A 25 -3.44 -6.18 -10.75
C ALA A 25 -4.28 -7.28 -10.10
N ASN A 26 -3.67 -8.36 -9.69
CA ASN A 26 -4.35 -9.47 -9.03
C ASN A 26 -4.91 -9.07 -7.67
N ALA A 27 -4.18 -8.31 -6.88
CA ALA A 27 -4.69 -7.77 -5.63
C ALA A 27 -5.91 -6.87 -5.86
N ALA A 28 -5.88 -6.01 -6.89
CA ALA A 28 -6.97 -5.10 -7.22
C ALA A 28 -8.25 -5.83 -7.61
N ILE A 29 -8.15 -6.95 -8.31
CA ILE A 29 -9.30 -7.75 -8.72
C ILE A 29 -9.63 -8.90 -7.76
N GLY A 30 -8.90 -9.01 -6.65
CA GLY A 30 -9.15 -10.03 -5.63
C GLY A 30 -8.86 -11.45 -6.08
N LYS A 31 -8.05 -11.64 -7.13
CA LYS A 31 -7.73 -12.97 -7.67
C LYS A 31 -6.46 -13.59 -7.11
N THR A 32 -5.70 -12.89 -6.34
CA THR A 32 -4.58 -13.54 -5.70
C THR A 32 -5.08 -14.41 -4.58
N ASN A 33 -4.53 -15.52 -4.48
CA ASN A 33 -4.55 -16.39 -3.35
C ASN A 33 -4.28 -15.78 -2.02
N THR A 34 -4.72 -14.79 -1.71
CA THR A 34 -3.92 -13.89 -1.11
C THR A 34 -4.00 -13.82 0.33
N ALA A 35 -2.89 -13.50 0.81
CA ALA A 35 -2.71 -12.97 2.12
C ALA A 35 -3.60 -11.74 2.45
N TYR A 36 -4.32 -11.22 1.49
CA TYR A 36 -5.09 -9.97 1.61
C TYR A 36 -6.54 -10.15 1.17
N PRO A 37 -7.31 -10.98 1.87
CA PRO A 37 -8.73 -11.16 1.55
C PRO A 37 -9.48 -9.83 1.73
N GLY A 38 -10.37 -9.54 0.81
CA GLY A 38 -11.16 -8.30 0.85
C GLY A 38 -10.50 -7.08 0.19
N GLN A 39 -9.33 -7.24 -0.42
CA GLN A 39 -8.65 -6.17 -1.17
C GLN A 39 -9.27 -5.89 -2.54
N ASN A 40 -10.25 -6.66 -2.95
CA ASN A 40 -10.97 -6.38 -4.19
C ASN A 40 -11.81 -5.11 -4.01
N MET A 41 -11.42 -4.08 -4.74
CA MET A 41 -12.04 -2.75 -4.64
C MET A 41 -13.12 -2.51 -5.69
N GLY A 42 -13.61 -3.53 -6.36
CA GLY A 42 -14.61 -3.40 -7.41
C GLY A 42 -14.10 -2.66 -8.66
N LEU A 43 -12.80 -2.67 -8.91
CA LEU A 43 -12.22 -1.99 -10.05
C LEU A 43 -12.59 -2.68 -11.36
N THR A 44 -12.85 -1.88 -12.38
CA THR A 44 -13.03 -2.39 -13.74
C THR A 44 -11.69 -2.86 -14.33
N LEU A 45 -11.75 -3.70 -15.35
CA LEU A 45 -10.55 -4.16 -16.03
C LEU A 45 -9.68 -3.01 -16.59
N ASN A 46 -10.30 -1.95 -17.12
CA ASN A 46 -9.58 -0.78 -17.61
C ASN A 46 -8.88 -0.03 -16.47
N GLN A 47 -9.52 0.11 -15.31
CA GLN A 47 -8.90 0.71 -14.14
C GLN A 47 -7.70 -0.09 -13.64
N VAL A 48 -7.80 -1.42 -13.62
CA VAL A 48 -6.67 -2.29 -13.27
C VAL A 48 -5.53 -2.14 -14.27
N LYS A 49 -5.85 -2.03 -15.57
CA LYS A 49 -4.84 -1.81 -16.61
C LYS A 49 -4.10 -0.49 -16.41
N ASP A 50 -4.82 0.59 -16.12
CA ASP A 50 -4.23 1.89 -15.84
C ASP A 50 -3.29 1.85 -14.63
N LEU A 51 -3.67 1.15 -13.57
CA LEU A 51 -2.83 0.93 -12.39
C LEU A 51 -1.53 0.21 -12.73
N VAL A 52 -1.61 -0.82 -13.54
CA VAL A 52 -0.46 -1.64 -13.92
C VAL A 52 0.54 -0.85 -14.77
N GLU A 53 0.08 0.12 -15.55
CA GLU A 53 0.91 0.94 -16.43
C GLU A 53 1.47 2.19 -15.74
N ALA A 54 0.91 2.59 -14.63
CA ALA A 54 1.32 3.79 -13.92
C ALA A 54 2.64 3.62 -13.13
N ALA A 55 3.37 4.72 -12.98
CA ALA A 55 4.57 4.78 -12.15
C ALA A 55 4.19 5.15 -10.69
N PRO A 56 4.41 4.27 -9.71
CA PRO A 56 4.09 4.57 -8.32
C PRO A 56 4.91 5.72 -7.76
N LYS A 57 4.28 6.51 -6.91
CA LYS A 57 4.90 7.58 -6.12
C LYS A 57 4.64 7.31 -4.65
N VAL A 58 5.47 7.90 -3.81
CA VAL A 58 5.39 7.74 -2.35
C VAL A 58 5.21 9.09 -1.68
N VAL A 59 4.36 9.15 -0.68
CA VAL A 59 4.23 10.26 0.25
C VAL A 59 4.16 9.68 1.66
N GLY A 60 4.68 10.40 2.63
CA GLY A 60 4.69 9.89 3.99
C GLY A 60 4.90 10.95 5.05
N THR A 61 4.90 10.52 6.29
CA THR A 61 5.18 11.33 7.46
C THR A 61 6.02 10.56 8.47
N THR A 62 6.80 11.27 9.25
CA THR A 62 7.56 10.71 10.36
C THR A 62 7.08 11.33 11.66
N PHE A 63 6.85 10.52 12.66
CA PHE A 63 6.42 10.98 13.97
C PHE A 63 7.04 10.15 15.10
N THR A 64 6.99 10.68 16.29
CA THR A 64 7.38 9.94 17.50
C THR A 64 6.13 9.48 18.23
N SER A 65 6.05 8.20 18.55
CA SER A 65 4.95 7.66 19.33
C SER A 65 5.02 8.17 20.79
N ILE A 66 3.87 8.26 21.42
CA ILE A 66 3.74 8.55 22.85
C ILE A 66 3.03 7.37 23.53
N ALA A 67 3.16 7.25 24.84
CA ALA A 67 2.29 6.35 25.59
C ALA A 67 0.85 6.88 25.51
N GLY A 68 0.07 6.31 24.60
CA GLY A 68 -1.25 6.80 24.22
C GLY A 68 -1.39 6.92 22.72
N THR A 69 -2.25 7.83 22.25
CA THR A 69 -2.58 7.98 20.84
C THR A 69 -2.02 9.28 20.27
N VAL A 70 -1.40 9.19 19.11
CA VAL A 70 -1.03 10.32 18.25
C VAL A 70 -1.81 10.26 16.94
N ASN A 71 -2.05 11.41 16.32
CA ASN A 71 -2.87 11.53 15.11
C ASN A 71 -2.09 12.16 13.96
N PRO A 72 -1.09 11.47 13.40
CA PRO A 72 -0.39 11.96 12.22
C PRO A 72 -1.31 11.93 10.99
N ASN A 73 -1.04 12.83 10.04
CA ASN A 73 -1.75 12.88 8.79
C ASN A 73 -0.80 12.93 7.58
N VAL A 74 -1.33 12.49 6.44
CA VAL A 74 -0.65 12.59 5.15
C VAL A 74 -1.65 13.06 4.11
N GLN A 75 -1.22 13.99 3.25
CA GLN A 75 -2.04 14.47 2.15
C GLN A 75 -1.65 13.78 0.85
N ILE A 76 -2.61 13.14 0.23
CA ILE A 76 -2.45 12.60 -1.12
C ILE A 76 -2.73 13.73 -2.11
N PRO A 77 -1.85 13.98 -3.11
CA PRO A 77 -2.05 15.04 -4.09
C PRO A 77 -3.33 14.90 -4.89
N ALA A 78 -3.92 16.02 -5.29
CA ALA A 78 -5.14 16.05 -6.09
C ALA A 78 -5.02 15.34 -7.46
N THR A 79 -3.80 15.16 -7.94
CA THR A 79 -3.51 14.47 -9.19
C THR A 79 -3.50 12.95 -9.06
N ALA A 80 -3.51 12.43 -7.84
CA ALA A 80 -3.55 10.99 -7.60
C ALA A 80 -4.90 10.40 -8.01
N LYS A 81 -4.86 9.20 -8.54
CA LYS A 81 -6.05 8.45 -8.96
C LYS A 81 -6.34 7.27 -8.02
N TYR A 82 -5.29 6.67 -7.48
CA TYR A 82 -5.40 5.50 -6.62
C TYR A 82 -4.36 5.51 -5.52
N ILE A 83 -4.75 5.07 -4.33
CA ILE A 83 -3.84 4.56 -3.33
C ILE A 83 -3.54 3.10 -3.71
N LEU A 84 -2.26 2.72 -3.72
CA LEU A 84 -1.85 1.34 -4.01
C LEU A 84 -1.60 0.54 -2.74
N GLY A 85 -1.20 1.22 -1.68
CA GLY A 85 -0.90 0.59 -0.42
C GLY A 85 -0.18 1.53 0.54
N PHE A 86 0.14 1.01 1.70
CA PHE A 86 0.86 1.74 2.75
C PHE A 86 1.81 0.81 3.50
N ALA A 87 2.74 1.38 4.24
CA ALA A 87 3.63 0.65 5.12
C ALA A 87 4.06 1.50 6.30
N PHE A 88 4.41 0.82 7.38
CA PHE A 88 5.13 1.40 8.51
C PHE A 88 6.60 1.01 8.43
N ALA A 89 7.46 1.92 8.84
CA ALA A 89 8.90 1.72 8.95
C ALA A 89 9.43 2.45 10.19
N GLY A 90 10.73 2.41 10.39
CA GLY A 90 11.33 2.93 11.61
C GLY A 90 11.44 1.85 12.68
N THR A 91 11.05 2.17 13.90
CA THR A 91 11.13 1.26 15.03
C THR A 91 9.81 1.20 15.85
N PRO A 92 8.66 0.95 15.20
CA PRO A 92 7.41 0.79 15.94
C PRO A 92 7.51 -0.38 16.93
N ALA A 93 6.78 -0.31 18.01
CA ALA A 93 6.72 -1.45 18.93
C ALA A 93 5.76 -2.52 18.40
N GLY A 94 6.07 -3.80 18.59
CA GLY A 94 5.26 -4.90 18.10
C GLY A 94 3.84 -4.99 18.66
N THR A 95 3.54 -4.20 19.69
CA THR A 95 2.19 -4.09 20.28
C THR A 95 1.42 -2.86 19.84
N ASP A 96 2.02 -2.02 18.99
CA ASP A 96 1.38 -0.80 18.51
C ASP A 96 0.22 -1.11 17.58
N GLN A 97 -0.80 -0.27 17.64
CA GLN A 97 -2.04 -0.41 16.87
C GLN A 97 -2.39 0.89 16.17
N PHE A 98 -3.19 0.80 15.15
CA PHE A 98 -3.64 1.98 14.41
C PHE A 98 -5.05 1.83 13.83
N ASP A 99 -5.72 2.96 13.68
CA ASP A 99 -6.84 3.12 12.77
C ASP A 99 -6.37 3.93 11.56
N LEU A 100 -6.84 3.56 10.39
CA LEU A 100 -6.59 4.30 9.15
C LEU A 100 -7.91 4.93 8.68
N LEU A 101 -7.89 6.24 8.52
CA LEU A 101 -9.03 7.01 8.03
C LEU A 101 -8.67 7.68 6.70
N ILE A 102 -9.54 7.53 5.72
CA ILE A 102 -9.41 8.14 4.40
C ILE A 102 -10.58 9.12 4.26
N ASN A 103 -10.29 10.43 4.19
CA ASN A 103 -11.31 11.47 4.21
C ASN A 103 -12.33 11.25 5.34
N GLU A 104 -11.83 11.03 6.56
CA GLU A 104 -12.62 10.78 7.76
C GLU A 104 -13.38 9.44 7.81
N GLU A 105 -13.41 8.70 6.72
CA GLU A 105 -13.97 7.36 6.70
C GLU A 105 -12.97 6.33 7.20
N ARG A 106 -13.34 5.52 8.19
CA ARG A 106 -12.49 4.50 8.75
C ARG A 106 -12.32 3.34 7.77
N ALA A 107 -11.11 3.14 7.30
CA ALA A 107 -10.75 2.09 6.37
C ALA A 107 -10.15 0.86 7.07
N ILE A 108 -9.42 1.08 8.16
CA ILE A 108 -8.90 0.03 9.04
C ILE A 108 -9.21 0.43 10.47
N ASP A 109 -9.71 -0.52 11.23
CA ASP A 109 -10.04 -0.39 12.64
C ASP A 109 -9.16 -1.33 13.45
N ASN A 110 -8.39 -0.76 14.38
CA ASN A 110 -7.55 -1.51 15.30
C ASN A 110 -6.57 -2.49 14.62
N GLY A 111 -5.92 -2.02 13.57
CA GLY A 111 -4.89 -2.80 12.87
C GLY A 111 -3.62 -2.94 13.71
N ALA A 112 -2.99 -4.11 13.69
CA ALA A 112 -1.69 -4.32 14.32
C ALA A 112 -0.58 -3.76 13.42
N VAL A 113 0.21 -2.82 13.90
CA VAL A 113 1.27 -2.17 13.11
C VAL A 113 2.28 -3.18 12.58
N GLU A 114 2.64 -4.18 13.38
CA GLU A 114 3.57 -5.24 13.02
C GLU A 114 3.21 -5.96 11.70
N VAL A 115 1.93 -6.11 11.41
CA VAL A 115 1.47 -6.77 10.18
C VAL A 115 1.77 -5.93 8.94
N TYR A 116 1.85 -4.61 9.09
CA TYR A 116 2.01 -3.66 7.98
C TYR A 116 3.41 -3.03 7.94
N GLU A 117 4.37 -3.62 8.61
CA GLU A 117 5.74 -3.16 8.54
C GLU A 117 6.37 -3.46 7.18
N ALA A 118 7.14 -2.49 6.68
CA ALA A 118 7.91 -2.66 5.47
C ALA A 118 8.96 -3.76 5.65
N GLN A 119 8.90 -4.77 4.81
CA GLN A 119 9.86 -5.87 4.86
C GLN A 119 10.97 -5.63 3.85
N THR A 120 12.21 -5.63 4.33
CA THR A 120 13.39 -5.47 3.50
C THR A 120 13.56 -6.64 2.53
N GLY A 121 13.91 -6.36 1.28
CA GLY A 121 14.24 -7.38 0.29
C GLY A 121 13.06 -7.97 -0.46
N LYS A 122 11.88 -7.45 -0.25
CA LYS A 122 10.72 -7.84 -1.04
C LYS A 122 10.43 -6.81 -2.12
N PRO A 123 10.46 -7.14 -3.38
CA PRO A 123 10.16 -6.29 -4.51
C PRO A 123 8.70 -5.85 -4.48
N LEU A 124 8.37 -4.77 -4.98
CA LEU A 124 7.07 -4.11 -4.86
C LEU A 124 6.64 -3.82 -3.44
N GLU A 125 7.47 -3.86 -2.72
CA GLU A 125 7.51 -4.31 -1.45
C GLU A 125 7.98 -3.22 -0.63
N GLY A 126 7.68 -2.60 -0.13
CA GLY A 126 7.82 -1.57 0.76
C GLY A 126 6.43 -1.03 1.13
N TYR A 127 5.42 -1.74 0.72
CA TYR A 127 4.07 -1.41 1.12
C TYR A 127 3.14 -2.63 1.13
N PHE A 128 2.17 -2.57 2.00
CA PHE A 128 1.09 -3.52 2.06
C PHE A 128 0.01 -3.14 1.04
N PRO A 129 -0.36 -4.00 0.09
CA PRO A 129 -1.35 -3.68 -0.92
C PRO A 129 -2.70 -3.31 -0.31
N PHE A 130 -3.16 -2.10 -0.62
CA PHE A 130 -4.44 -1.58 -0.16
C PHE A 130 -4.98 -0.61 -1.21
N ILE A 131 -5.56 -1.16 -2.27
CA ILE A 131 -5.90 -0.39 -3.46
C ILE A 131 -7.25 0.28 -3.29
N ARG A 132 -7.24 1.61 -3.37
CA ARG A 132 -8.45 2.43 -3.34
C ARG A 132 -8.42 3.55 -4.36
N PRO A 133 -9.50 3.76 -5.10
CA PRO A 133 -9.63 4.96 -5.91
C PRO A 133 -9.75 6.19 -5.01
N VAL A 134 -9.13 7.29 -5.45
CA VAL A 134 -9.23 8.59 -4.81
C VAL A 134 -9.62 9.65 -5.83
N ALA A 135 -10.36 10.65 -5.41
CA ALA A 135 -10.78 11.76 -6.25
C ALA A 135 -10.40 13.07 -5.58
N GLY A 136 -9.49 13.79 -6.22
CA GLY A 136 -9.00 15.04 -5.67
C GLY A 136 -8.03 14.87 -4.49
N ALA A 137 -7.73 15.94 -3.80
CA ALA A 137 -6.90 15.92 -2.60
C ALA A 137 -7.54 15.05 -1.52
N THR A 138 -6.80 14.10 -1.01
CA THR A 138 -7.31 13.11 -0.06
C THR A 138 -6.49 13.16 1.23
N ALA A 139 -7.19 13.36 2.35
CA ALA A 139 -6.59 13.36 3.67
C ALA A 139 -6.55 11.93 4.21
N ILE A 140 -5.36 11.49 4.60
CA ILE A 140 -5.14 10.23 5.29
C ILE A 140 -4.77 10.53 6.73
N ASN A 141 -5.58 10.09 7.66
CA ASN A 141 -5.35 10.26 9.09
C ASN A 141 -5.10 8.91 9.75
N LEU A 142 -4.17 8.90 10.69
CA LEU A 142 -3.95 7.76 11.56
C LEU A 142 -4.38 8.12 12.98
N ASN A 143 -4.99 7.16 13.67
CA ASN A 143 -5.01 7.13 15.13
C ASN A 143 -4.00 6.06 15.52
N TYR A 144 -2.79 6.45 15.83
CA TYR A 144 -1.69 5.54 16.16
C TYR A 144 -1.56 5.44 17.69
N THR A 145 -1.73 4.24 18.22
CA THR A 145 -1.72 3.97 19.65
C THR A 145 -0.53 3.10 20.02
N SER A 146 0.27 3.56 20.97
CA SER A 146 1.40 2.84 21.55
C SER A 146 1.27 2.75 23.06
N LEU A 147 1.69 1.62 23.63
CA LEU A 147 1.72 1.43 25.08
C LEU A 147 2.95 2.09 25.71
N ALA A 148 4.09 1.99 25.05
CA ALA A 148 5.36 2.49 25.59
C ALA A 148 5.69 3.91 25.14
N GLY A 149 5.45 4.24 23.87
CA GLY A 149 5.86 5.50 23.28
C GLY A 149 7.37 5.63 23.08
N GLY A 150 7.80 6.77 22.52
CA GLY A 150 9.21 7.11 22.34
C GLY A 150 9.87 6.51 21.11
N GLN A 151 9.14 5.75 20.29
CA GLN A 151 9.66 5.18 19.04
C GLN A 151 9.48 6.15 17.88
N THR A 152 10.45 6.14 16.96
CA THR A 152 10.33 6.85 15.69
C THR A 152 9.60 5.95 14.67
N VAL A 153 8.47 6.42 14.21
CA VAL A 153 7.63 5.71 13.25
C VAL A 153 7.55 6.50 11.95
N ILE A 154 7.71 5.81 10.85
CA ILE A 154 7.55 6.36 9.50
C ILE A 154 6.32 5.69 8.89
N PHE A 155 5.37 6.48 8.45
CA PHE A 155 4.21 6.00 7.71
C PHE A 155 4.30 6.48 6.28
N GLN A 156 4.18 5.56 5.34
CA GLN A 156 4.30 5.84 3.90
C GLN A 156 3.11 5.28 3.14
N ILE A 157 2.67 6.05 2.15
CA ILE A 157 1.59 5.65 1.24
C ILE A 157 2.14 5.66 -0.17
N THR A 158 1.89 4.59 -0.89
CA THR A 158 2.21 4.46 -2.32
C THR A 158 0.95 4.74 -3.13
N TYR A 159 1.06 5.60 -4.12
CA TYR A 159 -0.07 6.05 -4.95
C TYR A 159 0.33 6.25 -6.41
N VAL A 160 -0.64 6.35 -7.27
CA VAL A 160 -0.51 6.76 -8.67
C VAL A 160 -1.54 7.81 -9.05
#